data_9c45edec0e6f3a9203077a3b9164fec1
#
_entry.id   9c45edec0e6f3a9203077a3b9164fec1
#
_cell.length_a   1.000
_cell.length_b   1.000
_cell.length_c   1.000
_cell.angle_alpha   90.00
_cell.angle_beta   90.00
_cell.angle_gamma   90.00
#
_symmetry.space_group_name_H-M   'P 1'
#
loop_
_entity.id
_entity.type
_entity.pdbx_description
1 polymer ?
#
loop_
_entity_poly.entity_id
_entity_poly.type
_entity_poly.pdbx_seq_one_letter_code
_entity_poly.pdbx_strand_id
1 'polypeptide(L)'
;YATGMFNKLIESHPELVWAATLETNRGCPYSCTFCDWGSLTASKVQKMTLDRLQDDIDWIKSKPNLVQINIADANFGIFKQRDLDAAKIIRQAIDDGNVDEIQLSYTKKFNKELYDIILLLNQPTGFNISLQTDNKDTLKAIKRKNLPEEDIAKLIAFADEHSISHEQEYILGLPLETKDSWYDSMTNRLEEGQHKVFDVFICSILPNTEMANDYYRKQYGIKSVLTPDLNSVAPTSEGDFQVLEYSEIITETSTMPREELIDCFLFSHIIQHVHATGYSFVASRIAHKHFGIPMVDFYRELEKRMYADRDIGNQLRFVRSLLNEMFDTGRIQNPXYKEEGRLDLSSYKPFFKMKNKLMQLAVDSIRSLADCDQETIEDILALQKAYTFDVTHEQESEFTSQYDIDTFAHTKTLYKINTSXSKGEFIKQWAGXGXFHILHQEHKLVNTFTKIPTARTILEQIAVQAV
;
A
#
# COMPACT_ATOMS: atom_id res chain seq x y z
N TYR A 1 -5.88 -8.04 -30.76
CA TYR A 1 -7.28 -7.55 -30.83
C TYR A 1 -7.66 -7.13 -32.25
N ALA A 2 -6.86 -6.35 -32.93
CA ALA A 2 -7.15 -5.81 -34.25
C ALA A 2 -7.49 -6.86 -35.31
N THR A 3 -7.07 -8.10 -35.13
CA THR A 3 -7.42 -9.21 -36.02
C THR A 3 -8.90 -9.62 -35.92
N GLY A 4 -9.63 -9.11 -34.94
CA GLY A 4 -11.04 -9.44 -34.73
C GLY A 4 -11.30 -10.76 -34.02
N MET A 5 -10.25 -11.41 -33.51
CA MET A 5 -10.37 -12.70 -32.82
C MET A 5 -11.44 -12.69 -31.73
N PHE A 6 -11.53 -11.57 -31.00
CA PHE A 6 -12.42 -11.46 -29.83
C PHE A 6 -13.79 -10.83 -30.16
N ASN A 7 -14.02 -10.43 -31.42
CA ASN A 7 -15.28 -9.75 -31.79
C ASN A 7 -16.50 -10.55 -31.41
N LYS A 8 -16.54 -11.83 -31.86
CA LYS A 8 -17.69 -12.70 -31.63
C LYS A 8 -17.96 -12.89 -30.13
N LEU A 9 -16.88 -13.03 -29.33
CA LEU A 9 -17.01 -13.22 -27.89
C LEU A 9 -17.67 -12.01 -27.24
N ILE A 10 -17.16 -10.82 -27.52
CA ILE A 10 -17.67 -9.58 -26.94
C ILE A 10 -19.10 -9.30 -27.41
N GLU A 11 -19.36 -9.49 -28.70
CA GLU A 11 -20.69 -9.25 -29.30
C GLU A 11 -21.76 -10.19 -28.77
N SER A 12 -21.37 -11.43 -28.41
CA SER A 12 -22.33 -12.40 -27.89
C SER A 12 -22.67 -12.17 -26.41
N HIS A 13 -21.93 -11.26 -25.72
CA HIS A 13 -22.15 -10.99 -24.32
C HIS A 13 -22.21 -9.48 -24.06
N PRO A 14 -23.23 -8.81 -24.63
CA PRO A 14 -23.34 -7.35 -24.47
C PRO A 14 -23.66 -6.92 -23.05
N GLU A 15 -24.11 -7.84 -22.21
CA GLU A 15 -24.42 -7.59 -20.80
C GLU A 15 -23.17 -7.52 -19.92
N LEU A 16 -22.01 -7.97 -20.44
CA LEU A 16 -20.78 -7.98 -19.66
C LEU A 16 -19.93 -6.75 -19.96
N VAL A 17 -19.16 -6.32 -18.97
CA VAL A 17 -18.07 -5.36 -19.19
C VAL A 17 -16.75 -6.13 -19.27
N TRP A 18 -15.83 -5.63 -20.07
CA TRP A 18 -14.62 -6.35 -20.46
C TRP A 18 -13.37 -5.56 -20.12
N ALA A 19 -12.29 -6.28 -19.85
CA ALA A 19 -10.95 -5.73 -19.74
C ALA A 19 -10.08 -6.34 -20.85
N ALA A 20 -9.27 -5.50 -21.49
CA ALA A 20 -8.30 -5.96 -22.48
C ALA A 20 -6.92 -6.05 -21.81
N THR A 21 -6.21 -7.13 -22.06
CA THR A 21 -4.81 -7.25 -21.62
C THR A 21 -3.90 -7.02 -22.82
N LEU A 22 -3.02 -6.04 -22.71
CA LEU A 22 -2.05 -5.68 -23.75
C LEU A 22 -0.63 -5.88 -23.24
N GLU A 23 0.28 -6.11 -24.16
CA GLU A 23 1.70 -6.20 -23.87
C GLU A 23 2.43 -5.29 -24.88
N THR A 24 3.13 -4.28 -24.38
CA THR A 24 3.90 -3.39 -25.26
C THR A 24 5.37 -3.77 -25.32
N ASN A 25 5.86 -4.45 -24.28
CA ASN A 25 7.16 -5.09 -24.31
C ASN A 25 7.11 -6.37 -23.48
N ARG A 26 7.99 -7.31 -23.78
CA ARG A 26 8.04 -8.61 -23.11
C ARG A 26 9.43 -8.85 -22.55
N GLY A 27 9.48 -9.29 -21.30
CA GLY A 27 10.72 -9.63 -20.62
C GLY A 27 11.11 -8.61 -19.58
N CYS A 28 12.12 -8.97 -18.79
CA CYS A 28 12.63 -8.12 -17.72
C CYS A 28 14.15 -8.28 -17.68
N PRO A 29 14.93 -7.17 -17.66
CA PRO A 29 16.38 -7.28 -17.69
C PRO A 29 17.01 -7.57 -16.34
N TYR A 30 16.19 -7.71 -15.28
CA TYR A 30 16.69 -7.92 -13.92
C TYR A 30 16.64 -9.40 -13.55
N SER A 31 17.51 -9.79 -12.62
CA SER A 31 17.69 -11.19 -12.23
C SER A 31 17.31 -11.45 -10.76
N CYS A 32 16.30 -10.76 -10.27
CA CYS A 32 15.82 -10.92 -8.88
C CYS A 32 15.51 -12.39 -8.61
N THR A 33 16.06 -12.94 -7.52
CA THR A 33 16.03 -14.38 -7.27
C THR A 33 14.63 -14.91 -6.95
N PHE A 34 13.71 -14.04 -6.53
CA PHE A 34 12.34 -14.41 -6.16
C PHE A 34 11.35 -14.30 -7.32
N CYS A 35 11.79 -13.78 -8.47
CA CYS A 35 10.91 -13.40 -9.57
C CYS A 35 11.26 -14.17 -10.84
N ASP A 36 10.25 -14.59 -11.59
CA ASP A 36 10.48 -15.32 -12.84
C ASP A 36 10.26 -14.48 -14.10
N TRP A 37 9.96 -13.18 -13.98
CA TRP A 37 9.77 -12.30 -15.13
C TRP A 37 11.04 -12.14 -15.97
N GLY A 38 12.20 -12.22 -15.35
CA GLY A 38 13.50 -12.15 -16.03
C GLY A 38 14.16 -13.51 -16.21
N SER A 39 13.38 -14.58 -16.25
CA SER A 39 13.89 -15.92 -16.39
C SER A 39 14.62 -16.11 -17.75
N LEU A 40 15.28 -17.24 -17.90
CA LEU A 40 16.21 -17.53 -19.01
C LEU A 40 15.70 -17.09 -20.38
N THR A 41 14.41 -17.28 -20.65
CA THR A 41 13.83 -16.99 -21.97
C THR A 41 13.38 -15.54 -22.13
N ALA A 42 13.23 -14.79 -21.04
CA ALA A 42 12.66 -13.45 -21.07
C ALA A 42 13.59 -12.37 -20.53
N SER A 43 14.88 -12.68 -20.36
CA SER A 43 15.85 -11.71 -19.83
C SER A 43 16.17 -10.58 -20.82
N LYS A 44 15.99 -10.82 -22.12
CA LYS A 44 16.17 -9.80 -23.14
C LYS A 44 14.81 -9.19 -23.50
N VAL A 45 14.63 -7.92 -23.20
CA VAL A 45 13.34 -7.27 -23.41
C VAL A 45 13.07 -7.05 -24.89
N GLN A 46 11.93 -7.50 -25.35
CA GLN A 46 11.48 -7.34 -26.75
C GLN A 46 10.35 -6.32 -26.80
N LYS A 47 10.49 -5.34 -27.69
CA LYS A 47 9.47 -4.31 -27.88
C LYS A 47 8.50 -4.70 -28.99
N MET A 48 7.21 -4.48 -28.75
CA MET A 48 6.19 -4.56 -29.79
C MET A 48 6.19 -3.24 -30.58
N THR A 49 5.71 -3.26 -31.82
CA THR A 49 5.65 -2.04 -32.62
C THR A 49 4.54 -1.13 -32.12
N LEU A 50 4.74 0.18 -32.25
CA LEU A 50 3.72 1.16 -31.92
C LEU A 50 2.53 1.08 -32.88
N ASP A 51 2.74 0.68 -34.13
CA ASP A 51 1.66 0.49 -35.11
C ASP A 51 0.70 -0.59 -34.63
N ARG A 52 1.23 -1.71 -34.16
CA ARG A 52 0.39 -2.79 -33.59
C ARG A 52 -0.40 -2.28 -32.38
N LEU A 53 0.26 -1.52 -31.52
CA LEU A 53 -0.41 -0.94 -30.34
C LEU A 53 -1.54 -0.01 -30.78
N GLN A 54 -1.30 0.85 -31.77
CA GLN A 54 -2.33 1.75 -32.29
C GLN A 54 -3.53 0.97 -32.84
N ASP A 55 -3.27 -0.08 -33.60
CA ASP A 55 -4.34 -0.94 -34.14
C ASP A 55 -5.18 -1.55 -33.02
N ASP A 56 -4.53 -2.06 -31.99
CA ASP A 56 -5.25 -2.67 -30.85
C ASP A 56 -6.02 -1.60 -30.06
N ILE A 57 -5.46 -0.41 -29.87
CA ILE A 57 -6.18 0.67 -29.19
C ILE A 57 -7.38 1.14 -30.00
N ASP A 58 -7.25 1.24 -31.35
CA ASP A 58 -8.38 1.59 -32.21
C ASP A 58 -9.51 0.56 -32.09
N TRP A 59 -9.13 -0.72 -32.02
CA TRP A 59 -10.13 -1.78 -31.79
C TRP A 59 -10.81 -1.59 -30.43
N ILE A 60 -10.03 -1.32 -29.36
CA ILE A 60 -10.55 -1.11 -28.00
C ILE A 60 -11.54 0.06 -27.98
N LYS A 61 -11.18 1.17 -28.64
CA LYS A 61 -12.04 2.36 -28.71
C LYS A 61 -13.40 2.05 -29.35
N SER A 62 -13.44 1.06 -30.24
CA SER A 62 -14.66 0.70 -30.96
C SER A 62 -15.63 -0.17 -30.13
N LYS A 63 -15.23 -0.59 -28.91
CA LYS A 63 -16.02 -1.52 -28.09
C LYS A 63 -16.63 -0.78 -26.88
N PRO A 64 -17.95 -0.55 -26.89
CA PRO A 64 -18.57 0.28 -25.83
C PRO A 64 -18.54 -0.34 -24.43
N ASN A 65 -18.43 -1.65 -24.34
CA ASN A 65 -18.40 -2.35 -23.04
C ASN A 65 -16.99 -2.79 -22.61
N LEU A 66 -15.95 -2.28 -23.28
CA LEU A 66 -14.56 -2.52 -22.88
C LEU A 66 -14.10 -1.31 -22.07
N VAL A 67 -13.97 -1.47 -20.75
CA VAL A 67 -13.83 -0.36 -19.79
C VAL A 67 -12.47 -0.32 -19.09
N GLN A 68 -11.64 -1.35 -19.29
CA GLN A 68 -10.36 -1.43 -18.58
C GLN A 68 -9.28 -1.99 -19.51
N ILE A 69 -8.06 -1.48 -19.34
CA ILE A 69 -6.87 -2.04 -20.00
C ILE A 69 -5.87 -2.46 -18.92
N ASN A 70 -5.39 -3.69 -19.03
CA ASN A 70 -4.28 -4.21 -18.22
C ASN A 70 -3.04 -4.27 -19.11
N ILE A 71 -2.00 -3.53 -18.76
CA ILE A 71 -0.72 -3.57 -19.47
C ILE A 71 0.17 -4.60 -18.76
N ALA A 72 0.49 -5.67 -19.44
CA ALA A 72 1.20 -6.82 -18.86
C ALA A 72 2.73 -6.68 -18.90
N ASP A 73 3.23 -5.49 -19.22
CA ASP A 73 4.68 -5.22 -19.23
C ASP A 73 5.25 -5.35 -17.82
N ALA A 74 6.43 -5.96 -17.70
CA ALA A 74 7.13 -6.06 -16.42
C ALA A 74 7.70 -4.70 -15.96
N ASN A 75 7.94 -3.77 -16.88
CA ASN A 75 8.61 -2.49 -16.59
C ASN A 75 8.17 -1.42 -17.59
N PHE A 76 6.94 -0.95 -17.51
CA PHE A 76 6.46 0.10 -18.43
C PHE A 76 7.21 1.42 -18.13
N GLY A 77 7.72 2.06 -19.16
CA GLY A 77 8.53 3.29 -19.03
C GLY A 77 10.01 3.07 -19.14
N ILE A 78 10.47 1.80 -19.24
CA ILE A 78 11.90 1.50 -19.33
C ILE A 78 12.52 2.05 -20.62
N PHE A 79 11.75 2.16 -21.69
CA PHE A 79 12.22 2.64 -23.00
C PHE A 79 11.93 4.13 -23.23
N LYS A 80 11.82 4.89 -22.14
CA LYS A 80 11.80 6.36 -22.17
C LYS A 80 10.82 6.91 -23.21
N GLN A 81 11.32 7.63 -24.24
CA GLN A 81 10.46 8.27 -25.24
C GLN A 81 9.54 7.29 -25.95
N ARG A 82 10.03 6.08 -26.27
CA ARG A 82 9.17 5.06 -26.92
C ARG A 82 7.96 4.72 -26.04
N ASP A 83 8.17 4.59 -24.73
CA ASP A 83 7.09 4.25 -23.80
C ASP A 83 6.18 5.46 -23.52
N LEU A 84 6.73 6.67 -23.59
CA LEU A 84 5.88 7.88 -23.56
C LEU A 84 4.98 7.93 -24.81
N ASP A 85 5.51 7.59 -25.99
CA ASP A 85 4.72 7.50 -27.21
C ASP A 85 3.65 6.41 -27.08
N ALA A 86 4.00 5.26 -26.50
CA ALA A 86 3.03 4.20 -26.22
C ALA A 86 1.94 4.69 -25.26
N ALA A 87 2.31 5.44 -24.22
CA ALA A 87 1.33 5.98 -23.25
C ALA A 87 0.37 6.95 -23.93
N LYS A 88 0.84 7.75 -24.87
CA LYS A 88 -0.02 8.67 -25.66
C LYS A 88 -1.05 7.88 -26.47
N ILE A 89 -0.64 6.77 -27.06
CA ILE A 89 -1.56 5.89 -27.79
C ILE A 89 -2.59 5.27 -26.84
N ILE A 90 -2.13 4.75 -25.68
CA ILE A 90 -3.02 4.13 -24.69
C ILE A 90 -4.03 5.16 -24.18
N ARG A 91 -3.59 6.40 -23.95
CA ARG A 91 -4.46 7.47 -23.46
C ARG A 91 -5.67 7.70 -24.38
N GLN A 92 -5.55 7.44 -25.67
CA GLN A 92 -6.67 7.55 -26.61
C GLN A 92 -7.85 6.68 -26.20
N ALA A 93 -7.61 5.53 -25.56
CA ALA A 93 -8.69 4.65 -25.10
C ALA A 93 -9.56 5.32 -24.03
N ILE A 94 -8.95 6.21 -23.24
CA ILE A 94 -9.68 7.01 -22.24
C ILE A 94 -10.38 8.20 -22.93
N ASP A 95 -9.62 8.96 -23.70
CA ASP A 95 -10.12 10.23 -24.29
C ASP A 95 -11.20 9.99 -25.36
N ASP A 96 -11.04 8.97 -26.18
CA ASP A 96 -11.90 8.72 -27.36
C ASP A 96 -12.69 7.41 -27.28
N GLY A 97 -12.51 6.63 -26.21
CA GLY A 97 -13.18 5.35 -26.01
C GLY A 97 -13.99 5.31 -24.72
N ASN A 98 -14.14 4.12 -24.19
CA ASN A 98 -14.93 3.89 -22.97
C ASN A 98 -14.09 3.37 -21.80
N VAL A 99 -12.77 3.40 -21.91
CA VAL A 99 -11.87 2.93 -20.86
C VAL A 99 -11.79 3.98 -19.76
N ASP A 100 -11.99 3.56 -18.53
CA ASP A 100 -11.86 4.42 -17.36
C ASP A 100 -10.79 3.96 -16.39
N GLU A 101 -10.14 2.82 -16.65
CA GLU A 101 -9.07 2.32 -15.80
C GLU A 101 -7.96 1.67 -16.63
N ILE A 102 -6.71 1.99 -16.29
CA ILE A 102 -5.53 1.35 -16.85
C ILE A 102 -4.68 0.83 -15.70
N GLN A 103 -4.36 -0.46 -15.71
CA GLN A 103 -3.50 -1.08 -14.71
C GLN A 103 -2.17 -1.44 -15.36
N LEU A 104 -1.08 -1.11 -14.70
CA LEU A 104 0.26 -1.40 -15.23
C LEU A 104 1.31 -1.36 -14.12
N SER A 105 2.47 -1.97 -14.40
CA SER A 105 3.64 -1.92 -13.51
C SER A 105 4.70 -1.03 -14.13
N TYR A 106 5.04 0.05 -13.44
CA TYR A 106 6.05 0.99 -13.92
C TYR A 106 7.46 0.44 -13.71
N THR A 107 8.39 0.94 -14.52
CA THR A 107 9.79 0.59 -14.41
C THR A 107 10.39 0.98 -13.05
N LYS A 108 11.35 0.18 -12.61
CA LYS A 108 12.05 0.41 -11.34
C LYS A 108 13.11 1.51 -11.42
N LYS A 109 13.46 1.95 -12.63
CA LYS A 109 14.41 3.04 -12.82
C LYS A 109 13.67 4.27 -13.28
N PHE A 110 13.68 5.29 -12.43
CA PHE A 110 13.05 6.55 -12.80
C PHE A 110 13.86 7.31 -13.83
N ASN A 111 13.13 7.89 -14.76
CA ASN A 111 13.66 8.75 -15.78
C ASN A 111 12.66 9.88 -16.00
N LYS A 112 13.09 10.91 -16.70
CA LYS A 112 12.27 12.10 -16.93
C LYS A 112 10.92 11.76 -17.57
N GLU A 113 10.95 10.87 -18.54
CA GLU A 113 9.75 10.49 -19.29
C GLU A 113 8.72 9.80 -18.42
N LEU A 114 9.15 9.12 -17.36
CA LEU A 114 8.23 8.40 -16.47
C LEU A 114 7.28 9.35 -15.75
N TYR A 115 7.75 10.53 -15.35
CA TYR A 115 6.87 11.53 -14.73
C TYR A 115 5.76 11.95 -15.70
N ASP A 116 6.13 12.18 -16.96
CA ASP A 116 5.15 12.55 -18.00
C ASP A 116 4.17 11.38 -18.25
N ILE A 117 4.65 10.15 -18.25
CA ILE A 117 3.81 8.96 -18.44
C ILE A 117 2.78 8.86 -17.29
N ILE A 118 3.24 9.02 -16.04
CA ILE A 118 2.36 8.92 -14.87
C ILE A 118 1.26 9.99 -14.94
N LEU A 119 1.63 11.23 -15.27
CA LEU A 119 0.66 12.33 -15.42
C LEU A 119 -0.33 12.06 -16.56
N LEU A 120 0.17 11.56 -17.67
CA LEU A 120 -0.63 11.33 -18.87
C LEU A 120 -1.67 10.22 -18.64
N LEU A 121 -1.29 9.15 -17.97
CA LEU A 121 -2.19 8.04 -17.70
C LEU A 121 -3.06 8.30 -16.47
N ASN A 122 -2.56 9.04 -15.50
CA ASN A 122 -3.28 9.59 -14.33
C ASN A 122 -4.37 8.66 -13.77
N GLN A 123 -3.96 7.49 -13.32
CA GLN A 123 -4.91 6.49 -12.89
C GLN A 123 -5.37 6.70 -11.45
N PRO A 124 -6.63 6.36 -11.12
CA PRO A 124 -7.11 6.48 -9.73
C PRO A 124 -6.28 5.67 -8.73
N THR A 125 -5.74 4.54 -9.15
CA THR A 125 -4.87 3.70 -8.32
C THR A 125 -3.45 4.25 -8.20
N GLY A 126 -3.08 5.23 -9.05
CA GLY A 126 -1.76 5.82 -9.02
C GLY A 126 -0.66 4.87 -9.48
N PHE A 127 0.40 4.74 -8.67
CA PHE A 127 1.53 3.89 -9.03
C PHE A 127 2.13 3.22 -7.78
N ASN A 128 2.81 2.12 -8.02
CA ASN A 128 3.47 1.35 -6.97
C ASN A 128 4.98 1.57 -6.99
N ILE A 129 5.56 1.62 -5.80
CA ILE A 129 7.00 1.61 -5.62
C ILE A 129 7.34 0.26 -4.98
N SER A 130 7.77 -0.68 -5.79
CA SER A 130 8.05 -2.05 -5.32
C SER A 130 9.47 -2.12 -4.78
N LEU A 131 9.65 -1.75 -3.52
CA LEU A 131 10.95 -1.73 -2.85
C LEU A 131 11.39 -3.12 -2.39
N GLN A 132 10.44 -3.94 -1.97
CA GLN A 132 10.62 -5.30 -1.47
C GLN A 132 11.30 -5.35 -0.10
N THR A 133 12.38 -4.61 0.10
CA THR A 133 13.11 -4.47 1.36
C THR A 133 14.05 -3.26 1.26
N ASP A 134 14.44 -2.72 2.39
CA ASP A 134 15.50 -1.71 2.47
C ASP A 134 16.82 -2.29 3.00
N ASN A 135 16.82 -3.54 3.43
CA ASN A 135 18.01 -4.20 3.97
C ASN A 135 19.01 -4.45 2.84
N LYS A 136 20.19 -3.84 2.94
CA LYS A 136 21.21 -3.89 1.88
C LYS A 136 21.76 -5.30 1.65
N ASP A 137 21.90 -6.09 2.72
CA ASP A 137 22.35 -7.47 2.59
C ASP A 137 21.29 -8.32 1.91
N THR A 138 20.02 -8.11 2.24
CA THR A 138 18.92 -8.78 1.58
C THR A 138 18.86 -8.41 0.10
N LEU A 139 18.96 -7.12 -0.22
CA LEU A 139 18.96 -6.67 -1.62
C LEU A 139 20.06 -7.36 -2.42
N LYS A 140 21.26 -7.48 -1.83
CA LYS A 140 22.37 -8.18 -2.47
C LYS A 140 22.05 -9.67 -2.65
N ALA A 141 21.50 -10.32 -1.61
CA ALA A 141 21.16 -11.75 -1.66
C ALA A 141 20.10 -12.05 -2.72
N ILE A 142 19.14 -11.14 -2.93
CA ILE A 142 18.08 -11.33 -3.94
C ILE A 142 18.43 -10.72 -5.29
N LYS A 143 19.66 -10.22 -5.45
CA LYS A 143 20.20 -9.66 -6.72
C LYS A 143 19.34 -8.50 -7.22
N ARG A 144 19.00 -7.58 -6.32
CA ARG A 144 18.12 -6.44 -6.63
C ARG A 144 18.77 -5.12 -6.24
N LYS A 145 18.60 -4.11 -7.07
CA LYS A 145 18.93 -2.73 -6.75
C LYS A 145 17.63 -1.92 -6.70
N ASN A 146 17.42 -1.23 -5.61
CA ASN A 146 16.32 -0.30 -5.46
C ASN A 146 16.72 1.08 -5.98
N LEU A 147 15.74 1.96 -6.13
CA LEU A 147 15.99 3.38 -6.36
C LEU A 147 16.78 3.96 -5.20
N PRO A 148 17.68 4.91 -5.46
CA PRO A 148 18.28 5.68 -4.38
C PRO A 148 17.22 6.37 -3.53
N GLU A 149 17.48 6.50 -2.24
CA GLU A 149 16.51 7.10 -1.30
C GLU A 149 16.09 8.50 -1.74
N GLU A 150 17.02 9.29 -2.28
CA GLU A 150 16.69 10.63 -2.78
C GLU A 150 15.70 10.61 -3.93
N ASP A 151 15.76 9.60 -4.78
CA ASP A 151 14.83 9.45 -5.91
C ASP A 151 13.44 9.01 -5.41
N ILE A 152 13.40 8.16 -4.39
CA ILE A 152 12.13 7.77 -3.75
C ILE A 152 11.47 9.00 -3.15
N ALA A 153 12.24 9.84 -2.44
CA ALA A 153 11.72 11.06 -1.83
C ALA A 153 11.17 12.03 -2.88
N LYS A 154 11.89 12.19 -4.00
CA LYS A 154 11.44 13.04 -5.12
C LYS A 154 10.14 12.52 -5.72
N LEU A 155 10.01 11.21 -5.84
CA LEU A 155 8.82 10.58 -6.41
C LEU A 155 7.61 10.77 -5.48
N ILE A 156 7.80 10.60 -4.18
CA ILE A 156 6.75 10.83 -3.19
C ILE A 156 6.30 12.31 -3.24
N ALA A 157 7.27 13.24 -3.29
CA ALA A 157 6.97 14.67 -3.39
C ALA A 157 6.21 15.00 -4.67
N PHE A 158 6.59 14.40 -5.80
CA PHE A 158 5.90 14.55 -7.08
C PHE A 158 4.45 14.06 -6.98
N ALA A 159 4.26 12.88 -6.38
CA ALA A 159 2.92 12.33 -6.21
C ALA A 159 2.04 13.24 -5.34
N ASP A 160 2.59 13.74 -4.25
CA ASP A 160 1.86 14.64 -3.34
C ASP A 160 1.51 15.96 -4.03
N GLU A 161 2.46 16.52 -4.78
CA GLU A 161 2.25 17.79 -5.51
C GLU A 161 1.12 17.67 -6.53
N HIS A 162 0.99 16.52 -7.17
CA HIS A 162 -0.01 16.30 -8.23
C HIS A 162 -1.24 15.52 -7.73
N SER A 163 -1.35 15.28 -6.44
CA SER A 163 -2.45 14.52 -5.83
C SER A 163 -2.63 13.13 -6.44
N ILE A 164 -1.50 12.46 -6.71
CA ILE A 164 -1.48 11.12 -7.29
C ILE A 164 -1.30 10.12 -6.15
N SER A 165 -2.15 9.10 -6.11
CA SER A 165 -2.01 8.01 -5.16
C SER A 165 -0.73 7.22 -5.41
N HIS A 166 -0.11 6.74 -4.35
CA HIS A 166 1.02 5.83 -4.48
C HIS A 166 1.03 4.87 -3.30
N GLU A 167 1.59 3.71 -3.54
CA GLU A 167 1.74 2.71 -2.48
C GLU A 167 3.12 2.08 -2.59
N GLN A 168 3.58 1.51 -1.49
CA GLN A 168 4.88 0.83 -1.44
C GLN A 168 4.66 -0.63 -1.13
N GLU A 169 5.42 -1.47 -1.80
CA GLU A 169 5.31 -2.92 -1.66
C GLU A 169 6.58 -3.49 -1.04
N TYR A 170 6.39 -4.37 -0.06
CA TYR A 170 7.46 -5.07 0.64
C TYR A 170 7.16 -6.56 0.68
N ILE A 171 8.22 -7.35 0.65
CA ILE A 171 8.13 -8.81 0.76
C ILE A 171 8.78 -9.24 2.06
N LEU A 172 7.99 -9.82 2.95
CA LEU A 172 8.43 -10.32 4.24
C LEU A 172 8.91 -11.77 4.11
N GLY A 173 10.09 -12.05 4.64
CA GLY A 173 10.67 -13.40 4.62
C GLY A 173 11.80 -13.58 3.61
N LEU A 174 12.30 -12.48 3.04
CA LEU A 174 13.45 -12.55 2.12
C LEU A 174 14.74 -12.90 2.88
N PRO A 175 15.70 -13.52 2.19
CA PRO A 175 16.97 -13.93 2.83
C PRO A 175 17.71 -12.78 3.49
N LEU A 176 18.30 -13.04 4.65
CA LEU A 176 19.12 -12.12 5.45
C LEU A 176 18.35 -10.96 6.08
N GLU A 177 17.04 -10.84 5.84
CA GLU A 177 16.21 -9.87 6.55
C GLU A 177 16.17 -10.26 8.03
N THR A 178 16.23 -9.27 8.91
CA THR A 178 16.10 -9.47 10.35
C THR A 178 14.88 -8.74 10.88
N LYS A 179 14.42 -9.09 12.07
CA LYS A 179 13.32 -8.37 12.71
C LYS A 179 13.66 -6.87 12.86
N ASP A 180 14.86 -6.56 13.34
CA ASP A 180 15.27 -5.17 13.53
C ASP A 180 15.32 -4.41 12.19
N SER A 181 15.91 -5.01 11.14
CA SER A 181 15.96 -4.33 9.84
C SER A 181 14.57 -4.13 9.25
N TRP A 182 13.65 -5.06 9.49
CA TRP A 182 12.26 -4.93 9.03
C TRP A 182 11.55 -3.78 9.73
N TYR A 183 11.67 -3.70 11.07
CA TYR A 183 11.07 -2.60 11.84
C TYR A 183 11.64 -1.26 11.39
N ASP A 184 12.95 -1.20 11.18
CA ASP A 184 13.60 0.01 10.67
C ASP A 184 13.07 0.38 9.28
N SER A 185 12.94 -0.58 8.36
CA SER A 185 12.42 -0.32 7.00
C SER A 185 11.04 0.30 7.05
N MET A 186 10.13 -0.31 7.83
CA MET A 186 8.75 0.17 7.91
C MET A 186 8.69 1.62 8.45
N THR A 187 9.50 1.93 9.46
CA THR A 187 9.42 3.23 10.13
C THR A 187 10.27 4.31 9.47
N ASN A 188 11.38 3.95 8.82
CA ASN A 188 12.19 4.92 8.08
C ASN A 188 11.38 5.56 6.94
N ARG A 189 10.54 4.80 6.28
CA ARG A 189 9.68 5.35 5.22
C ARG A 189 8.71 6.40 5.79
N LEU A 190 8.22 6.19 7.01
CA LEU A 190 7.37 7.20 7.67
C LEU A 190 8.15 8.49 7.92
N GLU A 191 9.41 8.39 8.32
CA GLU A 191 10.26 9.57 8.54
C GLU A 191 10.51 10.34 7.23
N GLU A 192 10.54 9.63 6.11
CA GLU A 192 10.75 10.22 4.78
C GLU A 192 9.47 10.78 4.15
N GLY A 193 8.32 10.60 4.80
CA GLY A 193 7.07 11.17 4.33
C GLY A 193 6.07 10.19 3.72
N GLN A 194 6.39 8.90 3.72
CA GLN A 194 5.44 7.89 3.24
C GLN A 194 4.49 7.54 4.37
N HIS A 195 3.27 8.05 4.29
CA HIS A 195 2.25 7.84 5.32
C HIS A 195 1.04 7.08 4.79
N LYS A 196 1.06 6.71 3.51
CA LYS A 196 -0.03 6.00 2.86
C LYS A 196 0.22 4.49 2.92
N VAL A 197 -0.38 3.76 2.01
CA VAL A 197 -0.41 2.30 2.07
C VAL A 197 0.97 1.68 1.90
N PHE A 198 1.28 0.74 2.79
CA PHE A 198 2.32 -0.26 2.60
C PHE A 198 1.64 -1.59 2.32
N ASP A 199 1.92 -2.20 1.18
CA ASP A 199 1.48 -3.56 0.94
C ASP A 199 2.61 -4.50 1.34
N VAL A 200 2.31 -5.42 2.24
CA VAL A 200 3.27 -6.38 2.75
C VAL A 200 2.81 -7.79 2.40
N PHE A 201 3.63 -8.49 1.66
CA PHE A 201 3.35 -9.85 1.23
C PHE A 201 4.34 -10.81 1.89
N ILE A 202 3.83 -11.92 2.45
CA ILE A 202 4.73 -13.00 2.86
C ILE A 202 5.30 -13.61 1.59
N CYS A 203 6.62 -13.79 1.57
CA CYS A 203 7.32 -14.23 0.36
C CYS A 203 6.80 -15.57 -0.15
N SER A 204 6.37 -15.59 -1.40
CA SER A 204 6.03 -16.82 -2.12
C SER A 204 7.22 -17.28 -2.93
N ILE A 205 7.51 -18.56 -2.88
CA ILE A 205 8.56 -19.18 -3.68
C ILE A 205 7.93 -19.62 -5.00
N LEU A 206 8.21 -18.86 -6.06
CA LEU A 206 7.65 -19.18 -7.38
C LEU A 206 8.46 -20.29 -8.05
N PRO A 207 7.79 -21.25 -8.70
CA PRO A 207 8.52 -22.26 -9.48
C PRO A 207 9.41 -21.60 -10.55
N ASN A 208 10.53 -22.24 -10.85
CA ASN A 208 11.49 -21.80 -11.87
C ASN A 208 12.30 -20.56 -11.49
N THR A 209 12.16 -20.05 -10.27
CA THR A 209 13.04 -18.96 -9.78
C THR A 209 14.30 -19.54 -9.15
N GLU A 210 15.33 -18.70 -9.05
CA GLU A 210 16.56 -19.09 -8.35
C GLU A 210 16.26 -19.43 -6.90
N MET A 211 15.35 -18.71 -6.27
CA MET A 211 14.94 -18.93 -4.88
C MET A 211 14.37 -20.35 -4.65
N ALA A 212 13.76 -20.93 -5.68
CA ALA A 212 13.18 -22.27 -5.58
C ALA A 212 14.24 -23.39 -5.54
N ASN A 213 15.47 -23.10 -5.91
CA ASN A 213 16.54 -24.11 -6.00
C ASN A 213 16.99 -24.55 -4.58
N ASP A 214 17.31 -25.84 -4.47
CA ASP A 214 17.70 -26.42 -3.18
C ASP A 214 18.94 -25.74 -2.59
N TYR A 215 19.92 -25.38 -3.42
CA TYR A 215 21.13 -24.74 -2.91
C TYR A 215 20.82 -23.37 -2.27
N TYR A 216 19.89 -22.62 -2.85
CA TYR A 216 19.51 -21.30 -2.35
C TYR A 216 18.77 -21.44 -1.02
N ARG A 217 17.79 -22.36 -0.96
CA ARG A 217 17.02 -22.64 0.26
C ARG A 217 17.96 -23.05 1.41
N LYS A 218 18.91 -23.92 1.10
CA LYS A 218 19.88 -24.42 2.08
C LYS A 218 20.81 -23.31 2.57
N GLN A 219 21.29 -22.49 1.63
CA GLN A 219 22.18 -21.37 1.94
C GLN A 219 21.57 -20.40 2.94
N TYR A 220 20.29 -20.10 2.79
CA TYR A 220 19.60 -19.10 3.60
C TYR A 220 18.67 -19.67 4.66
N GLY A 221 18.69 -20.99 4.84
CA GLY A 221 17.88 -21.65 5.86
C GLY A 221 16.38 -21.47 5.66
N ILE A 222 15.93 -21.43 4.41
CA ILE A 222 14.53 -21.18 4.08
C ILE A 222 13.67 -22.40 4.40
N LYS A 223 12.64 -22.19 5.20
CA LYS A 223 11.57 -23.18 5.41
C LYS A 223 10.26 -22.60 4.86
N SER A 224 9.40 -23.48 4.39
CA SER A 224 8.19 -23.07 3.68
C SER A 224 7.05 -24.05 3.91
N VAL A 225 5.84 -23.63 3.50
CA VAL A 225 4.65 -24.48 3.56
C VAL A 225 3.83 -24.22 2.29
N LEU A 226 3.16 -25.24 1.79
CA LEU A 226 2.20 -25.10 0.69
C LEU A 226 0.85 -24.65 1.25
N THR A 227 0.28 -23.61 0.65
CA THR A 227 -1.04 -23.08 1.03
C THR A 227 -1.92 -22.99 -0.20
N PRO A 228 -3.20 -23.33 -0.11
CA PRO A 228 -4.09 -23.17 -1.26
C PRO A 228 -4.17 -21.72 -1.72
N ASP A 229 -4.09 -21.52 -3.02
CA ASP A 229 -4.27 -20.18 -3.60
C ASP A 229 -5.76 -19.97 -3.86
N LEU A 230 -6.42 -19.34 -2.91
CA LEU A 230 -7.86 -19.13 -2.98
C LEU A 230 -8.28 -18.19 -4.11
N ASN A 231 -7.35 -17.38 -4.61
CA ASN A 231 -7.64 -16.48 -5.73
C ASN A 231 -7.73 -17.23 -7.06
N SER A 232 -7.14 -18.41 -7.14
CA SER A 232 -7.14 -19.21 -8.37
C SER A 232 -8.30 -20.22 -8.43
N VAL A 233 -9.11 -20.31 -7.38
CA VAL A 233 -10.24 -21.22 -7.38
C VAL A 233 -11.40 -20.62 -8.18
N ALA A 234 -11.56 -21.07 -9.40
CA ALA A 234 -12.72 -20.69 -10.19
C ALA A 234 -13.96 -21.45 -9.67
N PRO A 235 -15.03 -20.74 -9.33
CA PRO A 235 -16.26 -21.43 -8.96
C PRO A 235 -16.78 -22.18 -10.17
N THR A 236 -16.83 -23.49 -10.09
CA THR A 236 -17.45 -24.31 -11.15
C THR A 236 -18.95 -24.26 -10.94
N SER A 237 -19.68 -23.86 -11.96
CA SER A 237 -21.14 -23.71 -11.91
C SER A 237 -21.86 -25.06 -11.76
N GLU A 238 -21.18 -26.14 -12.03
CA GLU A 238 -21.78 -27.46 -11.93
C GLU A 238 -20.75 -28.46 -11.46
N GLY A 239 -20.90 -28.92 -10.24
CA GLY A 239 -20.30 -30.16 -9.88
C GLY A 239 -19.12 -30.13 -8.93
N ASP A 240 -18.68 -31.28 -8.74
CA ASP A 240 -17.85 -31.69 -7.63
C ASP A 240 -16.35 -31.53 -7.87
N PHE A 241 -15.96 -30.92 -8.98
CA PHE A 241 -14.55 -30.90 -9.35
C PHE A 241 -13.95 -29.49 -9.20
N GLN A 242 -13.20 -29.30 -8.13
CA GLN A 242 -12.40 -28.08 -7.93
C GLN A 242 -10.92 -28.42 -8.07
N VAL A 243 -10.24 -27.72 -8.97
CA VAL A 243 -8.78 -27.81 -9.06
C VAL A 243 -8.19 -26.73 -8.15
N LEU A 244 -7.54 -27.16 -7.10
CA LEU A 244 -6.86 -26.24 -6.18
C LEU A 244 -5.42 -26.04 -6.65
N GLU A 245 -5.05 -24.78 -6.81
CA GLU A 245 -3.65 -24.42 -6.98
C GLU A 245 -3.04 -24.10 -5.62
N TYR A 246 -1.75 -24.22 -5.51
CA TYR A 246 -1.03 -24.02 -4.26
C TYR A 246 0.11 -23.04 -4.48
N SER A 247 0.25 -22.13 -3.53
CA SER A 247 1.43 -21.26 -3.41
C SER A 247 2.32 -21.80 -2.31
N GLU A 248 3.63 -21.70 -2.48
CA GLU A 248 4.58 -22.06 -1.46
C GLU A 248 5.05 -20.78 -0.78
N ILE A 249 4.77 -20.63 0.52
CA ILE A 249 5.15 -19.43 1.27
C ILE A 249 6.24 -19.72 2.27
N ILE A 250 7.14 -18.76 2.47
CA ILE A 250 8.23 -18.86 3.43
C ILE A 250 7.67 -18.71 4.83
N THR A 251 8.10 -19.61 5.73
CA THR A 251 7.69 -19.56 7.13
C THR A 251 8.83 -19.16 8.07
N GLU A 252 10.08 -19.30 7.64
CA GLU A 252 11.25 -18.81 8.37
C GLU A 252 12.50 -18.83 7.49
N THR A 253 13.51 -18.07 7.89
CA THR A 253 14.85 -18.10 7.31
C THR A 253 15.88 -18.18 8.45
N SER A 254 17.16 -18.35 8.09
CA SER A 254 18.23 -18.43 9.11
C SER A 254 18.36 -17.14 9.94
N THR A 255 17.93 -15.98 9.42
CA THR A 255 18.02 -14.69 10.12
C THR A 255 16.69 -14.21 10.68
N MET A 256 15.61 -14.92 10.37
CA MET A 256 14.27 -14.56 10.83
C MET A 256 13.50 -15.83 11.19
N PRO A 257 13.66 -16.32 12.44
CA PRO A 257 12.87 -17.47 12.90
C PRO A 257 11.37 -17.19 12.81
N ARG A 258 10.56 -18.24 12.77
CA ARG A 258 9.10 -18.14 12.60
C ARG A 258 8.46 -17.08 13.50
N GLU A 259 8.78 -17.07 14.79
CA GLU A 259 8.15 -16.13 15.72
C GLU A 259 8.48 -14.68 15.38
N GLU A 260 9.72 -14.44 14.93
CA GLU A 260 10.11 -13.08 14.49
C GLU A 260 9.45 -12.70 13.18
N LEU A 261 9.26 -13.66 12.26
CA LEU A 261 8.52 -13.39 11.01
C LEU A 261 7.07 -12.99 11.33
N ILE A 262 6.44 -13.67 12.28
CA ILE A 262 5.09 -13.33 12.73
C ILE A 262 5.08 -11.96 13.41
N ASP A 263 6.09 -11.66 14.24
CA ASP A 263 6.23 -10.33 14.84
C ASP A 263 6.26 -9.25 13.76
N CYS A 264 7.05 -9.45 12.72
CA CYS A 264 7.18 -8.52 11.60
C CYS A 264 5.86 -8.34 10.85
N PHE A 265 5.14 -9.44 10.63
CA PHE A 265 3.83 -9.38 9.99
C PHE A 265 2.86 -8.52 10.81
N LEU A 266 2.80 -8.75 12.12
CA LEU A 266 1.91 -8.00 13.01
C LEU A 266 2.33 -6.54 13.13
N PHE A 267 3.64 -6.26 13.17
CA PHE A 267 4.15 -4.89 13.15
C PHE A 267 3.75 -4.17 11.86
N SER A 268 3.84 -4.86 10.72
CA SER A 268 3.39 -4.30 9.44
C SER A 268 1.91 -3.94 9.49
N HIS A 269 1.09 -4.75 10.17
CA HIS A 269 -0.32 -4.44 10.35
C HIS A 269 -0.53 -3.18 11.21
N ILE A 270 0.33 -2.95 12.20
CA ILE A 270 0.27 -1.70 12.98
C ILE A 270 0.51 -0.50 12.05
N ILE A 271 1.52 -0.59 11.19
CA ILE A 271 1.78 0.49 10.24
C ILE A 271 0.61 0.65 9.25
N GLN A 272 0.13 -0.45 8.69
CA GLN A 272 -0.94 -0.39 7.69
C GLN A 272 -2.27 0.08 8.29
N HIS A 273 -2.60 -0.39 9.49
CA HIS A 273 -3.97 -0.30 10.01
C HIS A 273 -4.13 0.63 11.19
N VAL A 274 -3.05 1.20 11.69
CA VAL A 274 -3.11 2.18 12.77
C VAL A 274 -2.51 3.52 12.32
N HIS A 275 -1.36 3.49 11.65
CA HIS A 275 -0.75 4.72 11.13
C HIS A 275 -1.44 5.20 9.86
N ALA A 276 -1.50 4.36 8.83
CA ALA A 276 -2.01 4.78 7.51
C ALA A 276 -3.51 5.10 7.53
N THR A 277 -4.25 4.50 8.47
CA THR A 277 -5.67 4.84 8.66
C THR A 277 -5.88 6.11 9.48
N GLY A 278 -4.82 6.65 10.08
CA GLY A 278 -4.88 7.91 10.81
C GLY A 278 -4.95 7.79 12.32
N TYR A 279 -5.09 6.59 12.90
CA TYR A 279 -5.32 6.45 14.34
C TYR A 279 -4.11 6.81 15.19
N SER A 280 -2.91 6.75 14.64
CA SER A 280 -1.69 7.17 15.34
C SER A 280 -0.92 8.22 14.55
N PHE A 281 -1.46 8.70 13.44
CA PHE A 281 -0.73 9.58 12.53
C PHE A 281 -0.29 10.88 13.22
N VAL A 282 -1.24 11.57 13.87
CA VAL A 282 -0.93 12.87 14.53
C VAL A 282 0.04 12.64 15.69
N ALA A 283 -0.23 11.65 16.54
CA ALA A 283 0.62 11.36 17.69
C ALA A 283 2.04 11.03 17.25
N SER A 284 2.21 10.17 16.25
CA SER A 284 3.54 9.77 15.78
C SER A 284 4.28 10.94 15.13
N ARG A 285 3.58 11.79 14.38
CA ARG A 285 4.20 12.96 13.73
C ARG A 285 4.66 13.99 14.77
N ILE A 286 3.85 14.26 15.77
CA ILE A 286 4.23 15.17 16.85
C ILE A 286 5.39 14.56 17.65
N ALA A 287 5.32 13.27 17.97
CA ALA A 287 6.42 12.57 18.65
C ALA A 287 7.74 12.78 17.91
N HIS A 288 7.71 12.59 16.59
CA HIS A 288 8.92 12.70 15.75
C HIS A 288 9.36 14.16 15.56
N LYS A 289 8.44 15.02 15.11
CA LYS A 289 8.79 16.39 14.69
C LYS A 289 9.01 17.33 15.86
N HIS A 290 8.22 17.21 16.94
CA HIS A 290 8.34 18.11 18.08
C HIS A 290 9.24 17.56 19.17
N PHE A 291 9.10 16.27 19.52
CA PHE A 291 9.87 15.68 20.62
C PHE A 291 11.15 14.97 20.17
N GLY A 292 11.40 14.87 18.87
CA GLY A 292 12.62 14.25 18.34
C GLY A 292 12.67 12.73 18.53
N ILE A 293 11.54 12.08 18.75
CA ILE A 293 11.47 10.63 18.96
C ILE A 293 11.59 9.93 17.60
N PRO A 294 12.57 9.02 17.43
CA PRO A 294 12.61 8.22 16.19
C PRO A 294 11.32 7.44 15.99
N MET A 295 10.85 7.33 14.77
CA MET A 295 9.61 6.61 14.46
C MET A 295 9.66 5.16 14.94
N VAL A 296 10.82 4.50 14.81
CA VAL A 296 10.96 3.12 15.26
C VAL A 296 10.71 3.00 16.77
N ASP A 297 11.23 3.95 17.55
CA ASP A 297 11.04 3.93 19.01
C ASP A 297 9.59 4.17 19.38
N PHE A 298 8.92 5.12 18.68
CA PHE A 298 7.50 5.39 18.90
C PHE A 298 6.67 4.12 18.62
N TYR A 299 6.91 3.47 17.47
CA TYR A 299 6.08 2.31 17.09
C TYR A 299 6.41 1.06 17.90
N ARG A 300 7.64 0.89 18.38
CA ARG A 300 7.95 -0.20 19.33
C ARG A 300 7.23 0.03 20.66
N GLU A 301 7.18 1.27 21.14
CA GLU A 301 6.46 1.59 22.38
C GLU A 301 4.95 1.38 22.19
N LEU A 302 4.39 1.83 21.05
CA LEU A 302 2.97 1.61 20.76
C LEU A 302 2.65 0.12 20.67
N GLU A 303 3.49 -0.65 19.98
CA GLU A 303 3.33 -2.11 19.88
C GLU A 303 3.28 -2.76 21.28
N LYS A 304 4.22 -2.38 22.14
CA LYS A 304 4.28 -2.88 23.53
C LYS A 304 2.97 -2.58 24.27
N ARG A 305 2.45 -1.35 24.14
CA ARG A 305 1.20 -0.94 24.77
C ARG A 305 0.00 -1.68 24.18
N MET A 306 0.00 -1.91 22.87
CA MET A 306 -1.07 -2.67 22.21
C MET A 306 -1.13 -4.10 22.73
N TYR A 307 0.02 -4.77 22.88
CA TYR A 307 0.05 -6.14 23.43
C TYR A 307 -0.38 -6.17 24.89
N ALA A 308 -0.11 -5.12 25.66
CA ALA A 308 -0.49 -5.04 27.08
C ALA A 308 -1.97 -4.75 27.28
N ASP A 309 -2.63 -4.12 26.30
CA ASP A 309 -4.07 -3.88 26.36
C ASP A 309 -4.81 -5.22 26.18
N ARG A 310 -5.84 -5.45 27.03
CA ARG A 310 -6.55 -6.72 27.00
C ARG A 310 -7.17 -7.01 25.63
N ASP A 311 -7.93 -6.07 25.10
CA ASP A 311 -8.74 -6.31 23.91
C ASP A 311 -7.90 -6.27 22.63
N ILE A 312 -7.04 -5.26 22.53
CA ILE A 312 -6.13 -5.13 21.38
C ILE A 312 -5.12 -6.27 21.38
N GLY A 313 -4.55 -6.56 22.56
CA GLY A 313 -3.60 -7.67 22.71
C GLY A 313 -4.22 -9.01 22.34
N ASN A 314 -5.47 -9.24 22.75
CA ASN A 314 -6.19 -10.46 22.36
C ASN A 314 -6.35 -10.55 20.85
N GLN A 315 -6.63 -9.43 20.17
CA GLN A 315 -6.74 -9.43 18.70
C GLN A 315 -5.38 -9.76 18.05
N LEU A 316 -4.29 -9.19 18.56
CA LEU A 316 -2.96 -9.48 18.02
C LEU A 316 -2.61 -10.95 18.23
N ARG A 317 -2.91 -11.49 19.40
CA ARG A 317 -2.66 -12.92 19.69
C ARG A 317 -3.54 -13.83 18.83
N PHE A 318 -4.77 -13.39 18.54
CA PHE A 318 -5.64 -14.15 17.64
C PHE A 318 -5.03 -14.23 16.23
N VAL A 319 -4.58 -13.10 15.66
CA VAL A 319 -3.94 -13.11 14.35
C VAL A 319 -2.68 -13.96 14.36
N ARG A 320 -1.89 -13.89 15.43
CA ARG A 320 -0.71 -14.76 15.60
C ARG A 320 -1.10 -16.23 15.55
N SER A 321 -2.19 -16.60 16.20
CA SER A 321 -2.63 -18.01 16.20
C SER A 321 -3.04 -18.46 14.79
N LEU A 322 -3.67 -17.57 14.00
CA LEU A 322 -4.03 -17.90 12.61
C LEU A 322 -2.79 -18.12 11.75
N LEU A 323 -1.77 -17.27 11.94
CA LEU A 323 -0.50 -17.42 11.20
C LEU A 323 0.21 -18.71 11.57
N ASN A 324 0.25 -19.06 12.87
CA ASN A 324 0.86 -20.30 13.30
C ASN A 324 0.12 -21.51 12.71
N GLU A 325 -1.21 -21.48 12.71
CA GLU A 325 -2.00 -22.55 12.07
C GLU A 325 -1.65 -22.69 10.59
N MET A 326 -1.60 -21.55 9.88
CA MET A 326 -1.25 -21.55 8.45
C MET A 326 0.15 -22.09 8.22
N PHE A 327 1.12 -21.68 9.05
CA PHE A 327 2.52 -22.14 8.90
C PHE A 327 2.69 -23.62 9.26
N ASP A 328 1.86 -24.16 10.15
CA ASP A 328 1.92 -25.58 10.51
C ASP A 328 1.25 -26.47 9.47
N THR A 329 0.12 -26.02 8.92
CA THR A 329 -0.76 -26.92 8.14
C THR A 329 -0.98 -26.47 6.70
N GLY A 330 -0.56 -25.25 6.36
CA GLY A 330 -0.85 -24.63 5.08
C GLY A 330 -2.26 -24.07 4.97
N ARG A 331 -3.08 -24.17 6.02
CA ARG A 331 -4.48 -23.74 5.98
C ARG A 331 -4.90 -23.08 7.27
N ILE A 332 -5.84 -22.15 7.19
CA ILE A 332 -6.50 -21.59 8.35
C ILE A 332 -7.91 -22.18 8.40
N GLN A 333 -8.21 -22.91 9.45
CA GLN A 333 -9.50 -23.58 9.63
C GLN A 333 -10.39 -22.89 10.67
N ASN A 334 -9.87 -21.88 11.36
CA ASN A 334 -10.60 -21.14 12.39
C ASN A 334 -11.88 -20.52 11.79
N PRO A 335 -13.04 -20.78 12.35
CA PRO A 335 -14.31 -20.25 11.82
C PRO A 335 -14.40 -18.74 11.64
N UNK A 336 -13.81 -18.16 12.51
CA UNK A 336 -13.75 -16.77 12.47
C UNK A 336 -13.13 -16.22 11.32
N TYR A 337 -12.20 -16.88 10.91
CA TYR A 337 -11.50 -16.52 9.72
C TYR A 337 -12.30 -16.85 8.45
N LYS A 338 -12.92 -17.98 8.42
CA LYS A 338 -13.73 -18.40 7.26
C LYS A 338 -14.84 -17.41 6.95
N GLU A 339 -15.44 -16.84 7.97
CA GLU A 339 -16.50 -15.84 7.79
C GLU A 339 -15.97 -14.56 7.15
N GLU A 340 -14.75 -14.17 7.48
CA GLU A 340 -14.13 -12.95 6.96
C GLU A 340 -13.46 -13.15 5.61
N GLY A 341 -12.99 -14.36 5.33
CA GLY A 341 -12.40 -14.72 4.05
C GLY A 341 -10.96 -14.28 3.80
N ARG A 342 -10.44 -13.36 4.62
CA ARG A 342 -9.07 -12.84 4.43
C ARG A 342 -8.45 -12.49 5.79
N LEU A 343 -7.17 -12.82 5.92
CA LEU A 343 -6.42 -12.58 7.17
C LEU A 343 -6.32 -11.09 7.51
N ASP A 344 -6.13 -10.25 6.51
CA ASP A 344 -6.07 -8.80 6.71
C ASP A 344 -7.40 -8.24 7.25
N LEU A 345 -8.52 -8.72 6.73
CA LEU A 345 -9.84 -8.27 7.21
C LEU A 345 -10.07 -8.67 8.67
N SER A 346 -9.58 -9.84 9.06
CA SER A 346 -9.68 -10.29 10.46
C SER A 346 -8.93 -9.36 11.41
N SER A 347 -7.90 -8.67 10.92
CA SER A 347 -7.12 -7.72 11.72
C SER A 347 -7.74 -6.32 11.75
N TYR A 348 -8.38 -5.90 10.66
CA TYR A 348 -8.85 -4.52 10.47
C TYR A 348 -10.13 -4.16 11.23
N LYS A 349 -11.14 -5.00 11.09
CA LYS A 349 -12.44 -4.70 11.68
C LYS A 349 -12.37 -4.43 13.19
N PRO A 350 -11.65 -5.27 13.96
CA PRO A 350 -11.53 -4.99 15.38
C PRO A 350 -10.79 -3.68 15.67
N PHE A 351 -9.77 -3.33 14.90
CA PHE A 351 -9.04 -2.08 15.12
C PHE A 351 -9.94 -0.87 14.90
N PHE A 352 -10.79 -0.90 13.88
CA PHE A 352 -11.74 0.18 13.66
C PHE A 352 -12.66 0.36 14.87
N LYS A 353 -13.14 -0.74 15.43
CA LYS A 353 -14.03 -0.69 16.62
C LYS A 353 -13.28 -0.19 17.86
N MET A 354 -11.96 -0.35 17.90
CA MET A 354 -11.13 0.05 19.04
C MET A 354 -10.35 1.35 18.77
N LYS A 355 -10.77 2.14 17.80
CA LYS A 355 -10.00 3.32 17.35
C LYS A 355 -9.72 4.31 18.47
N ASN A 356 -10.70 4.56 19.36
CA ASN A 356 -10.50 5.51 20.47
C ASN A 356 -9.43 5.02 21.44
N LYS A 357 -9.41 3.72 21.71
CA LYS A 357 -8.38 3.12 22.56
C LYS A 357 -7.02 3.17 21.87
N LEU A 358 -6.96 2.89 20.58
CA LEU A 358 -5.70 2.98 19.79
C LEU A 358 -5.15 4.39 19.82
N MET A 359 -5.99 5.41 19.64
CA MET A 359 -5.55 6.80 19.70
C MET A 359 -4.98 7.16 21.09
N GLN A 360 -5.63 6.69 22.16
CA GLN A 360 -5.14 6.91 23.52
C GLN A 360 -3.76 6.25 23.72
N LEU A 361 -3.61 5.00 23.29
CA LEU A 361 -2.32 4.29 23.41
C LEU A 361 -1.23 4.99 22.60
N ALA A 362 -1.57 5.50 21.44
CA ALA A 362 -0.61 6.23 20.59
C ALA A 362 -0.10 7.48 21.32
N VAL A 363 -1.00 8.26 21.90
CA VAL A 363 -0.60 9.48 22.63
C VAL A 363 0.15 9.11 23.91
N ASP A 364 -0.27 8.09 24.63
CA ASP A 364 0.42 7.61 25.85
C ASP A 364 1.84 7.13 25.53
N SER A 365 2.09 6.67 24.30
CA SER A 365 3.44 6.26 23.89
C SER A 365 4.43 7.43 23.94
N ILE A 366 3.96 8.65 23.67
CA ILE A 366 4.82 9.85 23.78
C ILE A 366 5.29 10.04 25.22
N ARG A 367 4.37 9.85 26.17
CA ARG A 367 4.66 10.06 27.60
C ARG A 367 5.81 9.18 28.10
N SER A 368 5.92 7.97 27.58
CA SER A 368 6.99 7.04 27.97
C SER A 368 8.35 7.41 27.39
N LEU A 369 8.36 8.23 26.32
CA LEU A 369 9.58 8.47 25.54
C LEU A 369 10.07 9.91 25.64
N ALA A 370 9.26 10.83 26.20
CA ALA A 370 9.60 12.24 26.30
C ALA A 370 8.97 12.83 27.55
N ASP A 371 9.60 13.88 28.07
CA ASP A 371 9.06 14.65 29.18
C ASP A 371 7.89 15.49 28.62
N CYS A 372 6.68 15.15 29.04
CA CYS A 372 5.46 15.69 28.47
C CYS A 372 4.39 15.79 29.56
N ASP A 373 3.91 16.99 29.83
CA ASP A 373 2.92 17.18 30.87
C ASP A 373 1.51 16.73 30.43
N GLN A 374 0.61 16.63 31.37
CA GLN A 374 -0.74 16.13 31.14
C GLN A 374 -1.53 17.02 30.17
N GLU A 375 -1.36 18.34 30.28
CA GLU A 375 -2.05 19.29 29.40
C GLU A 375 -1.65 19.08 27.94
N THR A 376 -0.35 18.89 27.69
CA THR A 376 0.17 18.61 26.36
C THR A 376 -0.39 17.28 25.80
N ILE A 377 -0.40 16.24 26.64
CA ILE A 377 -0.95 14.93 26.25
C ILE A 377 -2.44 15.06 25.87
N GLU A 378 -3.21 15.80 26.66
CA GLU A 378 -4.64 16.01 26.37
C GLU A 378 -4.86 16.78 25.06
N ASP A 379 -4.02 17.79 24.80
CA ASP A 379 -4.09 18.56 23.55
C ASP A 379 -3.77 17.67 22.34
N ILE A 380 -2.71 16.86 22.44
CA ILE A 380 -2.34 15.96 21.35
C ILE A 380 -3.45 14.94 21.09
N LEU A 381 -4.03 14.39 22.16
CA LEU A 381 -5.15 13.44 22.03
C LEU A 381 -6.37 14.10 21.36
N ALA A 382 -6.68 15.34 21.75
CA ALA A 382 -7.78 16.07 21.15
C ALA A 382 -7.55 16.31 19.66
N LEU A 383 -6.33 16.69 19.28
CA LEU A 383 -5.97 16.88 17.87
C LEU A 383 -6.03 15.55 17.11
N GLN A 384 -5.52 14.48 17.71
CA GLN A 384 -5.57 13.14 17.10
C GLN A 384 -7.03 12.71 16.84
N LYS A 385 -7.90 12.93 17.82
CA LYS A 385 -9.33 12.60 17.69
C LYS A 385 -10.01 13.47 16.63
N ALA A 386 -9.70 14.77 16.61
CA ALA A 386 -10.24 15.69 15.62
C ALA A 386 -9.81 15.32 14.19
N TYR A 387 -8.59 14.85 14.03
CA TYR A 387 -8.06 14.42 12.73
C TYR A 387 -8.77 13.17 12.21
N THR A 388 -9.10 12.24 13.11
CA THR A 388 -9.61 10.93 12.73
C THR A 388 -11.09 11.00 12.34
N PHE A 389 -11.42 10.48 11.17
CA PHE A 389 -12.79 10.50 10.66
C PHE A 389 -13.72 9.67 11.57
N ASP A 390 -14.86 10.25 11.94
CA ASP A 390 -15.89 9.54 12.70
C ASP A 390 -17.15 9.38 11.85
N VAL A 391 -17.42 8.16 11.45
CA VAL A 391 -18.57 7.84 10.59
C VAL A 391 -19.92 8.10 11.25
N THR A 392 -19.93 8.28 12.56
CA THR A 392 -21.19 8.53 13.27
C THR A 392 -21.62 10.00 13.27
N HIS A 393 -20.73 10.89 12.82
CA HIS A 393 -20.98 12.34 12.88
C HIS A 393 -20.57 13.04 11.59
N GLU A 394 -21.49 13.78 11.01
CA GLU A 394 -21.19 14.77 9.99
C GLU A 394 -21.27 16.12 10.68
N GLN A 395 -20.16 16.79 10.81
CA GLN A 395 -20.10 17.99 11.63
C GLN A 395 -19.10 18.98 11.10
N GLU A 396 -19.48 20.24 11.15
CA GLU A 396 -18.56 21.35 11.00
C GLU A 396 -18.33 21.91 12.40
N SER A 397 -17.06 22.07 12.77
CA SER A 397 -16.72 22.55 14.11
C SER A 397 -15.43 23.38 14.07
N GLU A 398 -15.24 24.21 15.09
CA GLU A 398 -13.99 24.92 15.29
C GLU A 398 -13.20 24.24 16.41
N PHE A 399 -11.88 24.20 16.24
CA PHE A 399 -10.99 23.49 17.14
C PHE A 399 -9.65 24.23 17.22
N THR A 400 -9.17 24.48 18.44
CA THR A 400 -7.86 25.09 18.68
C THR A 400 -6.90 24.02 19.21
N SER A 401 -5.75 23.90 18.57
CA SER A 401 -4.67 23.04 19.04
C SER A 401 -3.42 23.83 19.26
N GLN A 402 -2.55 23.35 20.13
CA GLN A 402 -1.20 23.89 20.31
C GLN A 402 -0.25 23.42 19.19
N TYR A 403 -0.72 22.59 18.28
CA TYR A 403 0.11 22.03 17.21
C TYR A 403 -0.50 22.31 15.84
N ASP A 404 0.37 22.56 14.88
CA ASP A 404 0.02 22.75 13.48
C ASP A 404 -0.07 21.39 12.77
N ILE A 405 -1.17 21.12 12.09
CA ILE A 405 -1.44 19.79 11.50
C ILE A 405 -0.58 19.52 10.26
N ASP A 406 -0.03 20.53 9.63
CA ASP A 406 0.78 20.34 8.42
C ASP A 406 2.26 20.12 8.77
N THR A 407 2.75 20.87 9.76
CA THR A 407 4.17 20.85 10.15
C THR A 407 4.41 20.06 11.43
N PHE A 408 3.37 19.83 12.22
CA PHE A 408 3.44 19.20 13.55
C PHE A 408 4.31 19.97 14.52
N ALA A 409 4.53 21.26 14.22
CA ALA A 409 5.25 22.18 15.08
C ALA A 409 4.34 22.68 16.21
N HIS A 410 4.96 23.05 17.35
CA HIS A 410 4.24 23.62 18.49
C HIS A 410 3.88 25.07 18.16
N THR A 411 2.75 25.24 17.48
CA THR A 411 2.25 26.54 17.02
C THR A 411 0.74 26.55 17.18
N LYS A 412 0.26 27.39 18.11
CA LYS A 412 -1.18 27.49 18.39
C LYS A 412 -1.94 27.83 17.11
N THR A 413 -2.87 26.98 16.74
CA THR A 413 -3.60 27.09 15.47
C THR A 413 -5.09 26.86 15.71
N LEU A 414 -5.91 27.73 15.11
CA LEU A 414 -7.36 27.59 15.11
C LEU A 414 -7.80 26.96 13.79
N TYR A 415 -8.60 25.92 13.88
CA TYR A 415 -9.07 25.17 12.72
C TYR A 415 -10.58 25.20 12.59
N LYS A 416 -11.04 25.19 11.35
CA LYS A 416 -12.39 24.78 11.01
C LYS A 416 -12.28 23.36 10.46
N ILE A 417 -13.01 22.44 11.07
CA ILE A 417 -12.96 21.02 10.74
C ILE A 417 -14.24 20.64 10.01
N ASN A 418 -14.11 20.00 8.87
CA ASN A 418 -15.23 19.50 8.11
C ASN A 418 -15.15 17.97 8.04
N THR A 419 -16.11 17.31 8.66
CA THR A 419 -16.29 15.86 8.62
C THR A 419 -17.27 15.56 7.49
N SER A 420 -16.82 15.72 6.28
CA SER A 420 -17.69 15.72 5.11
C SER A 420 -17.60 14.48 4.22
N UNK A 421 -16.97 13.65 4.71
CA UNK A 421 -16.92 12.59 3.93
C UNK A 421 -18.20 12.20 3.66
N SER A 422 -18.32 11.68 2.65
CA SER A 422 -19.55 11.02 2.30
C SER A 422 -19.76 9.80 3.22
N LYS A 423 -20.41 10.02 4.30
CA LYS A 423 -20.71 8.99 5.30
C LYS A 423 -21.36 7.75 4.65
N GLY A 424 -22.29 7.97 3.74
CA GLY A 424 -22.95 6.86 3.03
C GLY A 424 -21.99 6.06 2.18
N GLU A 425 -21.08 6.73 1.48
CA GLU A 425 -20.05 6.06 0.69
C GLU A 425 -19.07 5.31 1.57
N PHE A 426 -18.65 5.92 2.66
CA PHE A 426 -17.76 5.26 3.61
C PHE A 426 -18.38 3.96 4.13
N ILE A 427 -19.61 4.03 4.60
CA ILE A 427 -20.29 2.85 5.17
C ILE A 427 -20.46 1.77 4.09
N LYS A 428 -20.84 2.16 2.89
CA LYS A 428 -21.02 1.23 1.77
C LYS A 428 -19.72 0.53 1.41
N GLN A 429 -18.64 1.29 1.29
CA GLN A 429 -17.32 0.75 0.98
C GLN A 429 -16.80 -0.14 2.11
N TRP A 430 -16.99 0.29 3.35
CA TRP A 430 -16.55 -0.47 4.50
C TRP A 430 -17.28 -1.81 4.63
N ALA A 431 -18.54 -1.82 4.29
CA ALA A 431 -19.36 -3.04 4.36
C ALA A 431 -19.06 -4.03 3.24
N GLY A 432 -18.55 -3.48 2.15
CA GLY A 432 -18.15 -4.35 1.05
C GLY A 432 -16.74 -4.90 1.17
N UNK A 433 -16.49 -5.72 0.53
CA UNK A 433 -15.28 -6.39 0.60
C UNK A 433 -14.06 -5.75 0.07
N GLY A 434 -14.06 -5.04 -0.26
CA GLY A 434 -12.89 -4.29 -0.74
C GLY A 434 -12.74 -2.89 -0.10
N UNK A 435 -13.60 -2.66 0.60
CA UNK A 435 -13.69 -1.39 1.17
C UNK A 435 -12.57 -0.89 1.96
N PHE A 436 -12.11 -1.83 2.60
CA PHE A 436 -10.97 -1.47 3.44
C PHE A 436 -9.79 -1.01 2.60
N HIS A 437 -9.52 -1.72 1.57
CA HIS A 437 -8.40 -1.40 0.68
C HIS A 437 -8.59 0.00 0.08
N ILE A 438 -9.77 0.29 -0.39
CA ILE A 438 -10.09 1.60 -0.97
C ILE A 438 -9.93 2.72 0.07
N LEU A 439 -10.51 2.53 1.24
CA LEU A 439 -10.43 3.52 2.32
C LEU A 439 -9.00 3.74 2.77
N HIS A 440 -8.26 2.65 2.87
CA HIS A 440 -6.87 2.68 3.27
C HIS A 440 -6.02 3.45 2.24
N GLN A 441 -6.19 3.16 0.96
CA GLN A 441 -5.42 3.79 -0.12
C GLN A 441 -5.68 5.30 -0.22
N GLU A 442 -6.92 5.71 -0.03
CA GLU A 442 -7.32 7.09 -0.30
C GLU A 442 -7.27 8.00 0.92
N HIS A 443 -6.91 7.50 2.09
CA HIS A 443 -6.87 8.31 3.31
C HIS A 443 -8.21 9.01 3.60
N LYS A 444 -9.32 8.36 3.29
CA LYS A 444 -10.65 8.95 3.49
C LYS A 444 -11.13 8.90 4.94
N LEU A 445 -10.26 8.41 5.84
CA LEU A 445 -10.61 8.29 7.26
C LEU A 445 -10.23 9.52 8.08
N VAL A 446 -9.76 10.58 7.43
CA VAL A 446 -9.35 11.79 8.14
C VAL A 446 -10.22 12.97 7.77
N ASN A 447 -10.39 13.89 8.70
CA ASN A 447 -11.17 15.10 8.51
C ASN A 447 -10.40 16.14 7.69
N THR A 448 -11.13 17.01 7.03
CA THR A 448 -10.55 18.14 6.33
C THR A 448 -10.40 19.31 7.32
N PHE A 449 -9.21 19.87 7.36
CA PHE A 449 -8.88 21.00 8.23
C PHE A 449 -8.66 22.26 7.40
N THR A 450 -9.26 23.36 7.83
CA THR A 450 -8.99 24.69 7.27
C THR A 450 -8.48 25.56 8.42
N LYS A 451 -7.31 26.15 8.24
CA LYS A 451 -6.75 27.04 9.26
C LYS A 451 -7.49 28.37 9.22
N ILE A 452 -7.89 28.84 10.39
CA ILE A 452 -8.52 30.15 10.54
C ILE A 452 -7.42 31.13 10.94
N PRO A 453 -7.20 32.20 10.16
CA PRO A 453 -6.14 33.16 10.51
C PRO A 453 -6.39 33.78 11.90
N THR A 454 -5.35 33.83 12.71
CA THR A 454 -5.40 34.53 13.99
C THR A 454 -5.29 36.04 13.76
N ALA A 455 -5.69 36.83 14.74
CA ALA A 455 -5.55 38.28 14.67
C ALA A 455 -4.12 38.70 14.35
N ARG A 456 -3.14 38.02 14.92
CA ARG A 456 -1.72 38.25 14.63
C ARG A 456 -1.39 38.01 13.16
N THR A 457 -1.84 36.88 12.61
CA THR A 457 -1.61 36.53 11.20
C THR A 457 -2.24 37.56 10.27
N ILE A 458 -3.45 38.03 10.62
CA ILE A 458 -4.14 39.06 9.83
C ILE A 458 -3.32 40.37 9.85
N LEU A 459 -2.84 40.77 11.04
CA LEU A 459 -2.04 42.00 11.17
C LEU A 459 -0.74 41.89 10.39
N GLU A 460 -0.07 40.73 10.43
CA GLU A 460 1.15 40.51 9.67
C GLU A 460 0.90 40.57 8.16
N GLN A 461 -0.21 40.01 7.69
CA GLN A 461 -0.59 40.08 6.28
C GLN A 461 -0.89 41.52 5.84
N ILE A 462 -1.57 42.28 6.68
CA ILE A 462 -1.84 43.71 6.42
C ILE A 462 -0.53 44.50 6.36
N ALA A 463 0.39 44.23 7.28
CA ALA A 463 1.67 44.90 7.29
C ALA A 463 2.50 44.64 6.03
N VAL A 464 2.46 43.40 5.51
CA VAL A 464 3.17 43.06 4.28
C VAL A 464 2.55 43.73 3.06
N GLN A 465 1.23 43.88 3.03
CA GLN A 465 0.54 44.54 1.91
C GLN A 465 0.72 46.07 1.94
N ALA A 466 1.11 46.63 3.08
CA ALA A 466 1.31 48.08 3.24
C ALA A 466 2.74 48.54 2.87
N VAL A 467 3.65 47.62 2.55
CA VAL A 467 5.01 47.89 2.09
C VAL A 467 5.12 47.69 0.58
#